data_a6971e2da9da9648dc2c1c1185594f3b
#
_entry.id   a6971e2da9da9648dc2c1c1185594f3b
#
_cell.length_a   1.000
_cell.length_b   1.000
_cell.length_c   1.000
_cell.angle_alpha   90.00
_cell.angle_beta   90.00
_cell.angle_gamma   90.00
#
_symmetry.space_group_name_H-M   'P 1'
#
loop_
_entity.id
_entity.type
_entity.pdbx_description
1 polymer ?
#
loop_
_entity_poly.entity_id
_entity_poly.type
_entity_poly.pdbx_seq_one_letter_code
_entity_poly.pdbx_strand_id
1 'polypeptide(L)'
;GHAEIEGDNKLFIYGNALEVLNNLDFQKTVEQISFQYVRFDNIIGPSNIAKLKRFQKLKSLFFQDNNIYSFIQISKLEALTNLMSLSIERNEVSDTVLLRTFIVYRFPNVKEINDRAVSDSDKQRARQ
;
A
#
# COMPACT_ATOMS: atom_id res chain seq x y z
N GLY A 1 12.34 5.15 14.72
CA GLY A 1 10.99 5.21 14.16
C GLY A 1 9.92 5.05 15.21
N HIS A 2 8.71 5.37 14.82
CA HIS A 2 7.57 5.20 15.72
C HIS A 2 6.30 4.91 14.93
N ALA A 3 5.26 4.47 15.64
CA ALA A 3 3.96 4.24 15.05
C ALA A 3 2.89 4.95 15.87
N GLU A 4 1.83 5.38 15.20
CA GLU A 4 0.70 6.05 15.81
C GLU A 4 -0.59 5.42 15.29
N ILE A 5 -1.60 5.36 16.16
CA ILE A 5 -2.94 4.91 15.79
C ILE A 5 -3.90 6.09 15.90
N GLU A 6 -4.72 6.31 14.89
CA GLU A 6 -5.75 7.33 14.90
C GLU A 6 -7.11 6.64 14.89
N GLY A 7 -7.92 6.91 15.92
CA GLY A 7 -9.08 6.08 16.18
C GLY A 7 -8.61 4.66 16.48
N ASP A 8 -9.29 3.67 15.96
CA ASP A 8 -8.87 2.28 16.04
C ASP A 8 -8.58 1.66 14.68
N ASN A 9 -8.68 2.47 13.60
CA ASN A 9 -8.68 1.94 12.25
C ASN A 9 -7.59 2.50 11.33
N LYS A 10 -6.84 3.54 11.74
CA LYS A 10 -5.78 4.13 10.92
C LYS A 10 -4.44 4.05 11.63
N LEU A 11 -3.52 3.29 11.05
CA LEU A 11 -2.18 3.08 11.58
C LEU A 11 -1.16 3.85 10.74
N PHE A 12 -0.31 4.65 11.40
CA PHE A 12 0.75 5.40 10.76
C PHE A 12 2.10 4.88 11.24
N ILE A 13 2.96 4.48 10.33
CA ILE A 13 4.28 3.94 10.64
C ILE A 13 5.34 4.86 10.04
N TYR A 14 6.23 5.36 10.90
CA TYR A 14 7.30 6.29 10.52
C TYR A 14 8.65 5.64 10.79
N GLY A 15 9.43 5.43 9.75
CA GLY A 15 10.76 4.86 9.90
C GLY A 15 10.74 3.41 10.38
N ASN A 16 11.75 3.02 11.13
CA ASN A 16 11.96 1.63 11.53
C ASN A 16 11.07 1.25 12.71
N ALA A 17 9.81 0.94 12.43
CA ALA A 17 8.82 0.56 13.45
C ALA A 17 7.89 -0.55 12.94
N LEU A 18 8.40 -1.42 12.06
CA LEU A 18 7.57 -2.46 11.44
C LEU A 18 7.11 -3.55 12.42
N GLU A 19 7.71 -3.64 13.59
CA GLU A 19 7.27 -4.59 14.61
C GLU A 19 5.83 -4.34 15.07
N VAL A 20 5.28 -3.15 14.84
CA VAL A 20 3.88 -2.86 15.15
C VAL A 20 2.92 -3.75 14.35
N LEU A 21 3.38 -4.31 13.22
CA LEU A 21 2.56 -5.23 12.43
C LEU A 21 2.26 -6.55 13.17
N ASN A 22 2.96 -6.81 14.27
CA ASN A 22 2.69 -7.97 15.14
C ASN A 22 1.52 -7.73 16.09
N ASN A 23 1.02 -6.51 16.20
CA ASN A 23 -0.03 -6.17 17.16
C ASN A 23 -1.35 -6.85 16.79
N LEU A 24 -1.81 -7.76 17.64
CA LEU A 24 -3.00 -8.58 17.35
C LEU A 24 -4.29 -7.77 17.32
N ASP A 25 -4.38 -6.73 18.16
CA ASP A 25 -5.57 -5.87 18.15
C ASP A 25 -5.65 -5.07 16.86
N PHE A 26 -4.52 -4.53 16.40
CA PHE A 26 -4.46 -3.79 15.13
C PHE A 26 -4.82 -4.70 13.95
N GLN A 27 -4.43 -5.96 13.99
CA GLN A 27 -4.78 -6.92 12.94
C GLN A 27 -6.29 -7.13 12.82
N LYS A 28 -7.05 -6.87 13.89
CA LYS A 28 -8.51 -7.00 13.90
C LYS A 28 -9.23 -5.74 13.46
N THR A 29 -8.66 -4.56 13.72
CA THR A 29 -9.42 -3.30 13.60
C THR A 29 -8.90 -2.36 12.52
N VAL A 30 -7.60 -2.42 12.17
CA VAL A 30 -7.00 -1.44 11.27
C VAL A 30 -7.47 -1.67 9.84
N GLU A 31 -7.95 -0.59 9.21
CA GLU A 31 -8.42 -0.58 7.83
C GLU A 31 -7.44 0.11 6.88
N GLN A 32 -6.56 0.95 7.43
CA GLN A 32 -5.63 1.75 6.65
C GLN A 32 -4.27 1.79 7.32
N ILE A 33 -3.21 1.57 6.55
CA ILE A 33 -1.84 1.71 7.03
C ILE A 33 -1.10 2.69 6.12
N SER A 34 -0.46 3.69 6.74
CA SER A 34 0.43 4.62 6.05
C SER A 34 1.87 4.35 6.46
N PHE A 35 2.74 4.21 5.48
CA PHE A 35 4.18 4.02 5.70
C PHE A 35 4.92 5.26 5.21
N GLN A 36 5.66 5.92 6.11
CA GLN A 36 6.51 7.06 5.76
C GLN A 36 7.94 6.82 6.21
N TYR A 37 8.88 7.04 5.31
CA TYR A 37 10.31 6.85 5.60
C TYR A 37 10.63 5.42 6.03
N VAL A 38 9.89 4.46 5.50
CA VAL A 38 10.13 3.03 5.69
C VAL A 38 10.50 2.46 4.34
N ARG A 39 11.64 1.78 4.25
CA ARG A 39 12.07 1.17 2.98
C ARG A 39 11.05 0.14 2.54
N PHE A 40 10.59 0.29 1.30
CA PHE A 40 9.58 -0.60 0.74
C PHE A 40 10.05 -2.06 0.72
N ASP A 41 11.32 -2.28 0.40
CA ASP A 41 11.86 -3.64 0.38
C ASP A 41 11.74 -4.35 1.72
N ASN A 42 11.78 -3.60 2.82
CA ASN A 42 11.54 -4.19 4.15
C ASN A 42 10.07 -4.51 4.35
N ILE A 43 9.18 -3.66 3.86
CA ILE A 43 7.72 -3.87 3.99
C ILE A 43 7.29 -5.13 3.24
N ILE A 44 7.81 -5.33 2.03
CA ILE A 44 7.41 -6.46 1.18
C ILE A 44 8.19 -7.74 1.44
N GLY A 45 9.10 -7.73 2.43
CA GLY A 45 9.76 -8.97 2.83
C GLY A 45 8.72 -10.04 3.19
N PRO A 46 9.02 -11.33 3.00
CA PRO A 46 8.03 -12.40 3.20
C PRO A 46 7.38 -12.39 4.57
N SER A 47 8.15 -12.09 5.61
CA SER A 47 7.65 -12.02 6.98
C SER A 47 6.60 -10.92 7.15
N ASN A 48 6.88 -9.72 6.62
CA ASN A 48 5.96 -8.59 6.77
C ASN A 48 4.74 -8.70 5.87
N ILE A 49 4.89 -9.24 4.67
CA ILE A 49 3.72 -9.54 3.82
C ILE A 49 2.80 -10.53 4.53
N ALA A 50 3.35 -11.56 5.17
CA ALA A 50 2.56 -12.51 5.92
C ALA A 50 1.78 -11.83 7.06
N LYS A 51 2.41 -10.88 7.75
CA LYS A 51 1.74 -10.11 8.81
C LYS A 51 0.62 -9.23 8.25
N LEU A 52 0.88 -8.55 7.12
CA LEU A 52 -0.13 -7.71 6.48
C LEU A 52 -1.36 -8.53 6.07
N LYS A 53 -1.17 -9.75 5.64
CA LYS A 53 -2.28 -10.66 5.30
C LYS A 53 -3.16 -11.00 6.50
N ARG A 54 -2.65 -10.84 7.72
CA ARG A 54 -3.43 -11.10 8.94
C ARG A 54 -4.33 -9.92 9.32
N PHE A 55 -4.16 -8.76 8.68
CA PHE A 55 -5.00 -7.59 8.91
C PHE A 55 -6.35 -7.81 8.24
N GLN A 56 -7.34 -8.22 9.03
CA GLN A 56 -8.63 -8.72 8.54
C GLN A 56 -9.47 -7.65 7.82
N LYS A 57 -9.30 -6.38 8.20
CA LYS A 57 -10.08 -5.27 7.67
C LYS A 57 -9.26 -4.32 6.79
N LEU A 58 -8.02 -4.66 6.50
CA LEU A 58 -7.13 -3.79 5.74
C LEU A 58 -7.63 -3.64 4.31
N LYS A 59 -7.87 -2.39 3.89
CA LYS A 59 -8.32 -2.08 2.54
C LYS A 59 -7.55 -0.93 1.88
N SER A 60 -6.75 -0.19 2.64
CA SER A 60 -6.03 0.98 2.11
C SER A 60 -4.57 0.99 2.57
N LEU A 61 -3.67 1.20 1.63
CA LEU A 61 -2.24 1.38 1.91
C LEU A 61 -1.75 2.67 1.28
N PHE A 62 -1.00 3.44 2.06
CA PHE A 62 -0.38 4.69 1.63
C PHE A 62 1.13 4.62 1.83
N PHE A 63 1.87 4.95 0.78
CA PHE A 63 3.34 4.93 0.78
C PHE A 63 3.89 6.30 0.44
N GLN A 64 4.85 6.76 1.24
CA GLN A 64 5.49 8.06 1.03
C GLN A 64 6.95 7.97 1.47
N ASP A 65 7.87 8.35 0.58
CA ASP A 65 9.32 8.32 0.86
C ASP A 65 9.82 6.92 1.26
N ASN A 66 9.61 5.92 0.38
CA ASN A 66 9.88 4.53 0.68
C ASN A 66 10.90 3.87 -0.25
N ASN A 67 11.56 4.64 -1.10
CA ASN A 67 12.48 4.10 -2.12
C ASN A 67 11.80 3.09 -3.05
N ILE A 68 10.60 3.41 -3.52
CA ILE A 68 9.92 2.61 -4.55
C ILE A 68 10.37 3.13 -5.90
N TYR A 69 11.15 2.35 -6.62
CA TYR A 69 11.74 2.77 -7.90
C TYR A 69 11.34 1.88 -9.07
N SER A 70 10.57 0.80 -8.84
CA SER A 70 10.17 -0.08 -9.93
C SER A 70 8.77 -0.65 -9.73
N PHE A 71 8.13 -1.00 -10.84
CA PHE A 71 6.82 -1.65 -10.82
C PHE A 71 6.90 -3.07 -10.23
N ILE A 72 8.06 -3.73 -10.37
CA ILE A 72 8.26 -5.06 -9.79
C ILE A 72 8.10 -5.02 -8.28
N GLN A 73 8.63 -3.99 -7.63
CA GLN A 73 8.43 -3.82 -6.18
C GLN A 73 6.95 -3.75 -5.84
N ILE A 74 6.20 -2.91 -6.55
CA ILE A 74 4.76 -2.72 -6.31
C ILE A 74 4.01 -4.03 -6.51
N SER A 75 4.41 -4.84 -7.48
CA SER A 75 3.74 -6.11 -7.78
C SER A 75 3.71 -7.07 -6.59
N LYS A 76 4.62 -6.92 -5.63
CA LYS A 76 4.64 -7.76 -4.44
C LYS A 76 3.41 -7.55 -3.55
N LEU A 77 2.73 -6.42 -3.69
CA LEU A 77 1.50 -6.14 -2.96
C LEU A 77 0.29 -6.92 -3.51
N GLU A 78 0.43 -7.58 -4.65
CA GLU A 78 -0.65 -8.39 -5.25
C GLU A 78 -1.09 -9.53 -4.30
N ALA A 79 -0.24 -9.91 -3.35
CA ALA A 79 -0.61 -10.88 -2.33
C ALA A 79 -1.74 -10.39 -1.42
N LEU A 80 -1.98 -9.07 -1.39
CA LEU A 80 -3.01 -8.44 -0.55
C LEU A 80 -4.28 -8.24 -1.39
N THR A 81 -5.05 -9.30 -1.56
CA THR A 81 -6.16 -9.35 -2.52
C THR A 81 -7.36 -8.49 -2.16
N ASN A 82 -7.47 -8.06 -0.90
CA ASN A 82 -8.61 -7.23 -0.44
C ASN A 82 -8.32 -5.73 -0.54
N LEU A 83 -7.18 -5.35 -1.08
CA LEU A 83 -6.78 -3.95 -1.18
C LEU A 83 -7.69 -3.20 -2.14
N MET A 84 -8.27 -2.09 -1.68
CA MET A 84 -9.21 -1.28 -2.43
C MET A 84 -8.66 0.11 -2.78
N SER A 85 -7.69 0.59 -2.02
CA SER A 85 -7.11 1.91 -2.21
C SER A 85 -5.60 1.84 -2.05
N LEU A 86 -4.87 2.45 -2.97
CA LEU A 86 -3.41 2.44 -2.99
C LEU A 86 -2.91 3.83 -3.36
N SER A 87 -2.07 4.40 -2.50
CA SER A 87 -1.39 5.67 -2.78
C SER A 87 0.11 5.47 -2.74
N ILE A 88 0.79 5.98 -3.76
CA ILE A 88 2.24 5.94 -3.86
C ILE A 88 2.71 7.33 -4.25
N GLU A 89 3.20 8.09 -3.26
CA GLU A 89 3.61 9.46 -3.44
C GLU A 89 5.03 9.67 -2.94
N ARG A 90 5.73 10.63 -3.53
CA ARG A 90 7.10 10.99 -3.16
C ARG A 90 8.04 9.77 -3.15
N ASN A 91 7.91 8.95 -4.18
CA ASN A 91 8.83 7.85 -4.48
C ASN A 91 9.34 8.03 -5.90
N GLU A 92 10.41 7.35 -6.24
CA GLU A 92 11.02 7.48 -7.56
C GLU A 92 10.02 7.15 -8.68
N VAL A 93 9.14 6.15 -8.48
CA VAL A 93 8.13 5.79 -9.48
C VAL A 93 6.96 6.77 -9.54
N SER A 94 6.81 7.66 -8.56
CA SER A 94 5.60 8.49 -8.44
C SER A 94 5.40 9.43 -9.62
N ASP A 95 6.49 9.86 -10.27
CA ASP A 95 6.42 10.75 -11.42
C ASP A 95 6.34 10.01 -12.76
N THR A 96 6.30 8.69 -12.74
CA THR A 96 6.21 7.88 -13.95
C THR A 96 4.77 7.91 -14.47
N VAL A 97 4.60 8.33 -15.73
CA VAL A 97 3.26 8.46 -16.33
C VAL A 97 2.51 7.13 -16.38
N LEU A 98 3.22 6.01 -16.39
CA LEU A 98 2.60 4.67 -16.49
C LEU A 98 2.24 4.08 -15.12
N LEU A 99 2.53 4.75 -14.01
CA LEU A 99 2.27 4.19 -12.69
C LEU A 99 0.79 3.86 -12.49
N ARG A 100 -0.09 4.83 -12.76
CA ARG A 100 -1.54 4.63 -12.61
C ARG A 100 -2.03 3.49 -13.50
N THR A 101 -1.60 3.47 -14.75
CA THR A 101 -1.97 2.41 -15.70
C THR A 101 -1.51 1.04 -15.21
N PHE A 102 -0.29 0.96 -14.68
CA PHE A 102 0.24 -0.28 -14.13
C PHE A 102 -0.62 -0.78 -12.96
N ILE A 103 -0.95 0.10 -12.01
CA ILE A 103 -1.74 -0.29 -10.84
C ILE A 103 -3.14 -0.75 -11.26
N VAL A 104 -3.78 -0.03 -12.17
CA VAL A 104 -5.11 -0.43 -12.67
C VAL A 104 -5.07 -1.81 -13.30
N TYR A 105 -4.02 -2.09 -14.07
CA TYR A 105 -3.87 -3.37 -14.74
C TYR A 105 -3.60 -4.52 -13.75
N ARG A 106 -2.70 -4.29 -12.80
CA ARG A 106 -2.23 -5.38 -11.90
C ARG A 106 -3.11 -5.55 -10.65
N PHE A 107 -3.92 -4.55 -10.30
CA PHE A 107 -4.74 -4.57 -9.09
C PHE A 107 -6.18 -4.28 -9.44
N PRO A 108 -6.89 -5.25 -10.06
CA PRO A 108 -8.24 -4.98 -10.57
C PRO A 108 -9.27 -4.66 -9.48
N ASN A 109 -9.02 -4.99 -8.22
CA ASN A 109 -9.93 -4.67 -7.12
C ASN A 109 -9.69 -3.29 -6.53
N VAL A 110 -8.59 -2.62 -6.90
CA VAL A 110 -8.30 -1.27 -6.42
C VAL A 110 -9.20 -0.28 -7.13
N LYS A 111 -9.93 0.52 -6.36
CA LYS A 111 -10.92 1.48 -6.85
C LYS A 111 -10.44 2.92 -6.74
N GLU A 112 -9.36 3.16 -6.01
CA GLU A 112 -8.84 4.50 -5.77
C GLU A 112 -7.32 4.46 -5.75
N ILE A 113 -6.69 5.36 -6.49
CA ILE A 113 -5.24 5.47 -6.61
C ILE A 113 -4.85 6.92 -6.40
N ASN A 114 -3.96 7.20 -5.44
CA ASN A 114 -3.52 8.56 -5.11
C ASN A 114 -4.72 9.48 -4.90
N ASP A 115 -5.70 9.01 -4.12
CA ASP A 115 -6.93 9.74 -3.76
C ASP A 115 -7.84 10.07 -4.93
N ARG A 116 -7.68 9.40 -6.08
CA ARG A 116 -8.56 9.58 -7.23
C ARG A 116 -9.16 8.25 -7.64
N ALA A 117 -10.50 8.27 -7.83
CA ALA A 117 -11.23 7.08 -8.25
C ALA A 117 -10.73 6.57 -9.60
N VAL A 118 -10.66 5.25 -9.75
CA VAL A 118 -10.34 4.61 -11.02
C VAL A 118 -11.55 4.73 -11.94
N SER A 119 -11.34 5.35 -13.10
CA SER A 119 -12.40 5.59 -14.10
C SER A 119 -12.42 4.48 -15.16
N ASP A 120 -13.50 4.47 -15.94
CA ASP A 120 -13.57 3.57 -17.10
C ASP A 120 -12.48 3.88 -18.11
N SER A 121 -12.12 5.15 -18.26
CA SER A 121 -11.02 5.61 -19.10
C SER A 121 -9.68 5.00 -18.65
N ASP A 122 -9.44 4.98 -17.35
CA ASP A 122 -8.23 4.34 -16.76
C ASP A 122 -8.18 2.87 -17.11
N LYS A 123 -9.32 2.18 -17.01
CA LYS A 123 -9.40 0.74 -17.31
C LYS A 123 -9.16 0.45 -18.78
N GLN A 124 -9.65 1.30 -19.66
CA GLN A 124 -9.40 1.16 -21.09
C GLN A 124 -7.93 1.32 -21.43
N ARG A 125 -7.27 2.33 -20.87
CA ARG A 125 -5.84 2.53 -21.09
C ARG A 125 -5.03 1.33 -20.60
N ALA A 126 -5.43 0.72 -19.50
CA ALA A 126 -4.72 -0.42 -18.94
C ALA A 126 -4.83 -1.68 -19.80
N ARG A 127 -5.84 -1.76 -20.71
CA ARG A 127 -6.02 -2.90 -21.63
C ARG A 127 -5.23 -2.74 -22.92
N GLN A 128 -4.68 -1.57 -23.17
CA GLN A 128 -3.88 -1.32 -24.37
C GLN A 128 -2.40 -1.70 -24.12
#